data_3349bf316b95b70eb2bf9a666c1b26cb
#
_entry.id   3349bf316b95b70eb2bf9a666c1b26cb
#
_cell.length_a   1.000
_cell.length_b   1.000
_cell.length_c   1.000
_cell.angle_alpha   90.00
_cell.angle_beta   90.00
_cell.angle_gamma   90.00
#
_symmetry.space_group_name_H-M   'P 1'
#
loop_
_entity.id
_entity.type
_entity.pdbx_description
1 polymer ?
#
loop_
_entity_poly.entity_id
_entity_poly.type
_entity_poly.pdbx_seq_one_letter_code
_entity_poly.pdbx_strand_id
1 'polypeptide(L)'
;KGRIKPNGSHRFIHISDTEIFNTENQEDWANNIRDYAANENISFIIHTGDICYENGLKNHIHLMNTSNMDCPMFYCIGNHDLVKGKYGEEVFENVYGPVYYSFDFGNVHYVVTPMAGGDHQPGYTKEDVYRWLKNDLAQVPTGKPIIVFNHDLLTSGNEFVFGIDDNEKINLNEHNLKAWLYGHWHNHFVRKQGDVLTISTATLDKGGIDHSTSAFRVVDVDQKGDVQTMLRYTYINKSIETASIANDACTMTSDEKIPVSVNTYNAVAPAIRVTYSCVVDGNTVLPETQLTQNTDWNWSGMAKLPADCKGKRIFITAKALFNNGETAISRSSFVYQPEEIGKTPRLAWTRNVNANLYFSSPVVAGGKVYVASLDEDLKGEGAIFALDAKTGELQWRYPVRNSIKNTIAVDEGTVFAQDAEGYLYAIDSQTGKLKWDKKMDVAGLPVLVDGLTAANGIVYAGSGKALSAFEAATGK
;
A
#
# COMPACT_ATOMS: atom_id res chain seq x y z
N LYS A 1 21.38 12.80 14.99
CA LYS A 1 22.41 12.99 13.93
C LYS A 1 22.43 11.71 13.08
N GLY A 2 22.37 11.84 11.76
CA GLY A 2 22.40 10.70 10.81
C GLY A 2 21.07 10.34 10.18
N ARG A 3 19.96 10.94 10.60
CA ARG A 3 18.62 10.69 10.01
C ARG A 3 18.35 11.49 8.75
N ILE A 4 19.19 12.48 8.43
CA ILE A 4 19.23 13.20 7.16
C ILE A 4 20.53 12.84 6.47
N LYS A 5 20.46 12.41 5.21
CA LYS A 5 21.67 12.17 4.41
C LYS A 5 22.33 13.50 4.04
N PRO A 6 23.64 13.51 3.73
CA PRO A 6 24.35 14.76 3.38
C PRO A 6 23.73 15.54 2.22
N ASN A 7 23.05 14.88 1.30
CA ASN A 7 22.35 15.51 0.17
C ASN A 7 20.94 16.02 0.52
N GLY A 8 20.50 15.91 1.79
CA GLY A 8 19.18 16.33 2.27
C GLY A 8 18.08 15.29 2.15
N SER A 9 18.32 14.14 1.49
CA SER A 9 17.32 13.08 1.42
C SER A 9 17.10 12.43 2.78
N HIS A 10 15.88 11.99 3.03
CA HIS A 10 15.48 11.43 4.32
C HIS A 10 14.24 10.56 4.18
N ARG A 11 13.88 9.87 5.27
CA ARG A 11 12.73 8.96 5.35
C ARG A 11 11.90 9.26 6.58
N PHE A 12 10.58 9.31 6.43
CA PHE A 12 9.66 9.48 7.56
C PHE A 12 8.51 8.48 7.51
N ILE A 13 7.77 8.36 8.62
CA ILE A 13 6.57 7.52 8.72
C ILE A 13 5.34 8.40 8.73
N HIS A 14 4.34 8.03 7.97
CA HIS A 14 3.01 8.63 7.94
C HIS A 14 1.98 7.64 8.50
N ILE A 15 1.27 8.08 9.53
CA ILE A 15 0.15 7.39 10.18
C ILE A 15 -1.04 8.32 10.29
N SER A 16 -2.24 7.77 10.44
CA SER A 16 -3.49 8.53 10.59
C SER A 16 -4.57 7.69 11.26
N ASP A 17 -5.63 8.36 11.71
CA ASP A 17 -6.89 7.74 12.11
C ASP A 17 -6.70 6.59 13.11
N THR A 18 -5.91 6.82 14.16
CA THR A 18 -5.62 5.78 15.15
C THR A 18 -6.80 5.46 16.06
N GLU A 19 -7.68 6.42 16.31
CA GLU A 19 -8.97 6.24 17.02
C GLU A 19 -8.86 5.39 18.30
N ILE A 20 -7.88 5.69 19.15
CA ILE A 20 -7.56 4.89 20.34
C ILE A 20 -8.51 5.21 21.49
N PHE A 21 -9.58 4.44 21.64
CA PHE A 21 -10.54 4.59 22.75
C PHE A 21 -10.01 4.04 24.07
N ASN A 22 -9.17 3.02 24.03
CA ASN A 22 -8.42 2.48 25.16
C ASN A 22 -7.02 2.05 24.70
N THR A 23 -6.11 1.77 25.65
CA THR A 23 -4.74 1.37 25.34
C THR A 23 -4.54 -0.15 25.23
N GLU A 24 -5.56 -0.96 25.54
CA GLU A 24 -5.48 -2.41 25.46
C GLU A 24 -5.28 -2.86 24.01
N ASN A 25 -4.32 -3.76 23.80
CA ASN A 25 -3.97 -4.33 22.50
C ASN A 25 -3.47 -3.33 21.44
N GLN A 26 -3.07 -2.13 21.85
CA GLN A 26 -2.51 -1.12 20.94
C GLN A 26 -0.96 -1.10 20.93
N GLU A 27 -0.34 -1.77 21.89
CA GLU A 27 1.11 -1.73 22.09
C GLU A 27 1.87 -2.44 20.97
N ASP A 28 1.32 -3.51 20.38
CA ASP A 28 2.02 -4.31 19.38
C ASP A 28 2.34 -3.50 18.12
N TRP A 29 1.35 -2.79 17.55
CA TRP A 29 1.61 -1.99 16.36
C TRP A 29 2.47 -0.76 16.68
N ALA A 30 2.30 -0.13 17.85
CA ALA A 30 3.11 1.00 18.28
C ALA A 30 4.59 0.59 18.47
N ASN A 31 4.83 -0.58 19.10
CA ASN A 31 6.15 -1.16 19.24
C ASN A 31 6.78 -1.51 17.89
N ASN A 32 6.01 -2.08 16.96
CA ASN A 32 6.51 -2.38 15.61
C ASN A 32 6.94 -1.11 14.86
N ILE A 33 6.18 -0.01 14.97
CA ILE A 33 6.54 1.28 14.38
C ILE A 33 7.82 1.84 15.03
N ARG A 34 7.93 1.79 16.34
CA ARG A 34 9.13 2.24 17.07
C ARG A 34 10.37 1.46 16.62
N ASP A 35 10.27 0.15 16.61
CA ASP A 35 11.40 -0.72 16.29
C ASP A 35 11.79 -0.60 14.81
N TYR A 36 10.82 -0.43 13.91
CA TYR A 36 11.08 -0.09 12.52
C TYR A 36 11.76 1.28 12.38
N ALA A 37 11.27 2.28 13.10
CA ALA A 37 11.84 3.63 13.06
C ALA A 37 13.31 3.65 13.52
N ALA A 38 13.65 2.87 14.54
CA ALA A 38 15.01 2.69 15.01
C ALA A 38 15.88 1.94 13.99
N ASN A 39 15.38 0.82 13.44
CA ASN A 39 16.10 0.00 12.47
C ASN A 39 16.39 0.74 11.15
N GLU A 40 15.43 1.52 10.65
CA GLU A 40 15.52 2.24 9.37
C GLU A 40 16.01 3.70 9.49
N ASN A 41 16.40 4.14 10.66
CA ASN A 41 16.81 5.53 10.93
C ASN A 41 15.78 6.57 10.47
N ILE A 42 14.52 6.36 10.83
CA ILE A 42 13.41 7.25 10.47
C ILE A 42 13.65 8.66 11.04
N SER A 43 13.45 9.67 10.22
CA SER A 43 13.71 11.06 10.55
C SER A 43 12.69 11.65 11.51
N PHE A 44 11.42 11.35 11.27
CA PHE A 44 10.28 11.73 12.11
C PHE A 44 9.05 10.87 11.77
N ILE A 45 8.05 10.94 12.62
CA ILE A 45 6.73 10.35 12.37
C ILE A 45 5.72 11.48 12.34
N ILE A 46 4.82 11.49 11.37
CA ILE A 46 3.68 12.40 11.28
C ILE A 46 2.36 11.64 11.42
N HIS A 47 1.50 12.13 12.30
CA HIS A 47 0.12 11.68 12.44
C HIS A 47 -0.82 12.72 11.82
N THR A 48 -1.57 12.34 10.80
CA THR A 48 -2.41 13.28 10.05
C THR A 48 -3.85 13.40 10.57
N GLY A 49 -4.07 13.18 11.86
CA GLY A 49 -5.33 13.51 12.54
C GLY A 49 -6.24 12.32 12.80
N ASP A 50 -7.36 12.61 13.45
CA ASP A 50 -8.32 11.66 13.98
C ASP A 50 -7.67 10.64 14.93
N ILE A 51 -7.06 11.17 15.98
CA ILE A 51 -6.68 10.43 17.18
C ILE A 51 -7.95 10.03 17.95
N CYS A 52 -9.00 10.79 17.74
CA CYS A 52 -10.39 10.66 18.11
C CYS A 52 -10.72 10.81 19.59
N TYR A 53 -11.46 11.89 19.78
CA TYR A 53 -12.10 12.33 21.00
C TYR A 53 -11.12 12.57 22.15
N GLU A 54 -11.62 13.09 23.25
CA GLU A 54 -10.79 13.43 24.41
C GLU A 54 -10.00 12.25 24.97
N ASN A 55 -10.61 11.07 25.02
CA ASN A 55 -9.94 9.87 25.53
C ASN A 55 -8.83 9.39 24.59
N GLY A 56 -9.07 9.41 23.28
CA GLY A 56 -8.06 9.06 22.29
C GLY A 56 -6.87 10.00 22.35
N LEU A 57 -7.11 11.31 22.41
CA LEU A 57 -6.04 12.32 22.56
C LEU A 57 -5.17 12.06 23.79
N LYS A 58 -5.80 11.74 24.93
CA LYS A 58 -5.07 11.44 26.17
C LYS A 58 -4.35 10.09 26.14
N ASN A 59 -4.91 9.08 25.51
CA ASN A 59 -4.34 7.74 25.47
C ASN A 59 -3.20 7.62 24.45
N HIS A 60 -3.36 8.16 23.26
CA HIS A 60 -2.38 8.04 22.19
C HIS A 60 -1.01 8.60 22.59
N ILE A 61 -0.98 9.73 23.29
CA ILE A 61 0.29 10.34 23.69
C ILE A 61 1.13 9.46 24.64
N HIS A 62 0.51 8.52 25.34
CA HIS A 62 1.23 7.54 26.16
C HIS A 62 1.83 6.43 25.32
N LEU A 63 1.19 6.05 24.21
CA LEU A 63 1.68 5.04 23.28
C LEU A 63 2.76 5.58 22.35
N MET A 64 2.55 6.78 21.81
CA MET A 64 3.43 7.38 20.81
C MET A 64 3.72 8.84 21.12
N ASN A 65 4.96 9.13 21.38
CA ASN A 65 5.50 10.48 21.55
C ASN A 65 7.01 10.49 21.23
N THR A 66 7.59 11.67 21.11
CA THR A 66 9.01 11.83 20.77
C THR A 66 9.96 11.04 21.69
N SER A 67 9.60 10.87 22.97
CA SER A 67 10.47 10.19 23.93
C SER A 67 10.46 8.68 23.78
N ASN A 68 9.31 8.07 23.49
CA ASN A 68 9.19 6.61 23.38
C ASN A 68 9.37 6.09 21.94
N MET A 69 9.20 6.94 20.92
CA MET A 69 9.46 6.57 19.51
C MET A 69 10.93 6.81 19.09
N ASP A 70 11.74 7.39 19.96
CA ASP A 70 13.15 7.73 19.67
C ASP A 70 13.35 8.56 18.39
N CYS A 71 12.33 9.27 17.95
CA CYS A 71 12.36 10.23 16.85
C CYS A 71 11.28 11.32 17.04
N PRO A 72 11.43 12.49 16.42
CA PRO A 72 10.41 13.53 16.45
C PRO A 72 9.04 13.01 16.01
N MET A 73 8.01 13.39 16.76
CA MET A 73 6.61 13.16 16.42
C MET A 73 5.94 14.50 16.10
N PHE A 74 5.22 14.55 14.98
CA PHE A 74 4.40 15.68 14.55
C PHE A 74 2.95 15.26 14.41
N TYR A 75 2.02 16.20 14.57
CA TYR A 75 0.59 15.90 14.60
C TYR A 75 -0.21 16.95 13.82
N CYS A 76 -1.16 16.50 13.00
CA CYS A 76 -2.24 17.33 12.48
C CYS A 76 -3.49 17.09 13.33
N ILE A 77 -4.35 18.09 13.41
CA ILE A 77 -5.68 17.94 14.01
C ILE A 77 -6.67 17.41 12.98
N GLY A 78 -7.44 16.36 13.34
CA GLY A 78 -8.56 15.85 12.56
C GLY A 78 -9.89 16.44 13.02
N ASN A 79 -10.99 16.09 12.34
CA ASN A 79 -12.32 16.61 12.67
C ASN A 79 -12.85 16.05 14.01
N HIS A 80 -12.49 14.83 14.38
CA HIS A 80 -12.87 14.21 15.66
C HIS A 80 -11.91 14.56 16.81
N ASP A 81 -10.85 15.32 16.55
CA ASP A 81 -9.94 15.85 17.55
C ASP A 81 -10.38 17.23 18.07
N LEU A 82 -11.39 17.84 17.43
CA LEU A 82 -12.10 19.04 17.91
C LEU A 82 -13.18 18.60 18.91
N VAL A 83 -12.81 18.47 20.19
CA VAL A 83 -13.61 17.63 21.12
C VAL A 83 -14.46 18.41 22.12
N LYS A 84 -13.93 19.45 22.77
CA LYS A 84 -14.68 20.23 23.79
C LYS A 84 -13.96 21.52 24.15
N GLY A 85 -14.61 22.30 25.00
CA GLY A 85 -14.10 23.59 25.48
C GLY A 85 -14.83 24.74 24.80
N LYS A 86 -14.35 25.93 25.01
CA LYS A 86 -14.80 27.11 24.29
C LYS A 86 -14.42 27.03 22.81
N TYR A 87 -13.26 26.43 22.55
CA TYR A 87 -12.71 26.14 21.25
C TYR A 87 -12.39 24.65 21.18
N GLY A 88 -12.79 23.98 20.12
CA GLY A 88 -12.68 22.53 20.01
C GLY A 88 -11.25 21.99 20.07
N GLU A 89 -10.27 22.78 19.68
CA GLU A 89 -8.85 22.43 19.65
C GLU A 89 -8.14 22.50 21.00
N GLU A 90 -8.72 23.07 22.06
CA GLU A 90 -8.03 23.31 23.34
C GLU A 90 -7.37 22.05 23.93
N VAL A 91 -8.04 20.90 23.86
CA VAL A 91 -7.50 19.64 24.38
C VAL A 91 -6.33 19.17 23.51
N PHE A 92 -6.48 19.26 22.18
CA PHE A 92 -5.41 18.89 21.25
C PHE A 92 -4.18 19.77 21.46
N GLU A 93 -4.33 21.11 21.51
CA GLU A 93 -3.22 22.02 21.69
C GLU A 93 -2.48 21.81 23.02
N ASN A 94 -3.20 21.48 24.09
CA ASN A 94 -2.60 21.22 25.39
C ASN A 94 -1.76 19.92 25.43
N VAL A 95 -2.06 18.96 24.55
CA VAL A 95 -1.37 17.65 24.51
C VAL A 95 -0.31 17.59 23.40
N TYR A 96 -0.64 18.08 22.21
CA TYR A 96 0.15 17.90 21.00
C TYR A 96 0.82 19.18 20.48
N GLY A 97 0.37 20.36 20.91
CA GLY A 97 0.88 21.64 20.46
C GLY A 97 0.04 22.31 19.38
N PRO A 98 0.61 23.24 18.60
CA PRO A 98 -0.16 24.08 17.69
C PRO A 98 -0.84 23.27 16.59
N VAL A 99 -2.02 23.74 16.15
CA VAL A 99 -2.83 23.08 15.14
C VAL A 99 -2.42 23.44 13.71
N TYR A 100 -1.66 24.52 13.50
CA TYR A 100 -1.01 24.84 12.23
C TYR A 100 0.40 25.38 12.48
N TYR A 101 1.36 24.86 11.76
CA TYR A 101 2.78 25.20 11.89
C TYR A 101 3.56 24.68 10.70
N SER A 102 4.82 25.08 10.60
CA SER A 102 5.76 24.59 9.60
C SER A 102 7.12 24.26 10.21
N PHE A 103 7.89 23.45 9.50
CA PHE A 103 9.26 23.13 9.87
C PHE A 103 10.07 22.73 8.65
N ASP A 104 11.37 22.93 8.73
CA ASP A 104 12.31 22.49 7.71
C ASP A 104 12.97 21.19 8.11
N PHE A 105 13.03 20.25 7.16
CA PHE A 105 13.77 19.01 7.34
C PHE A 105 14.44 18.60 6.02
N GLY A 106 15.75 18.36 6.03
CA GLY A 106 16.52 18.19 4.80
C GLY A 106 16.40 19.41 3.90
N ASN A 107 16.05 19.17 2.64
CA ASN A 107 15.87 20.24 1.64
C ASN A 107 14.39 20.67 1.49
N VAL A 108 13.50 20.15 2.32
CA VAL A 108 12.05 20.33 2.19
C VAL A 108 11.51 21.22 3.28
N HIS A 109 10.56 22.06 2.93
CA HIS A 109 9.72 22.81 3.86
C HIS A 109 8.40 22.05 4.05
N TYR A 110 8.11 21.68 5.29
CA TYR A 110 6.92 20.95 5.68
C TYR A 110 5.90 21.90 6.29
N VAL A 111 4.67 21.78 5.84
CA VAL A 111 3.56 22.63 6.28
C VAL A 111 2.47 21.73 6.86
N VAL A 112 2.03 22.04 8.08
CA VAL A 112 0.89 21.39 8.74
C VAL A 112 -0.26 22.39 8.77
N THR A 113 -1.38 22.02 8.16
CA THR A 113 -2.61 22.81 8.16
C THR A 113 -3.73 22.08 8.89
N PRO A 114 -4.63 22.78 9.60
CA PRO A 114 -5.68 22.16 10.39
C PRO A 114 -6.92 21.84 9.54
N MET A 115 -7.79 20.99 10.07
CA MET A 115 -9.18 20.89 9.59
C MET A 115 -9.92 22.21 9.77
N ALA A 116 -10.76 22.56 8.81
CA ALA A 116 -11.55 23.79 8.87
C ALA A 116 -12.73 23.72 9.86
N GLY A 117 -13.07 22.53 10.33
CA GLY A 117 -14.14 22.27 11.29
C GLY A 117 -14.20 20.78 11.67
N GLY A 118 -15.06 20.43 12.59
CA GLY A 118 -15.23 19.05 13.06
C GLY A 118 -16.38 18.94 14.04
N ASP A 119 -16.27 18.04 15.02
CA ASP A 119 -17.32 17.77 16.02
C ASP A 119 -17.63 19.00 16.89
N HIS A 120 -16.64 19.85 17.11
CA HIS A 120 -16.78 21.13 17.78
C HIS A 120 -16.18 22.27 16.94
N GLN A 121 -16.64 23.48 17.16
CA GLN A 121 -16.16 24.65 16.46
C GLN A 121 -14.73 25.00 16.90
N PRO A 122 -13.76 25.16 16.00
CA PRO A 122 -12.44 25.66 16.35
C PRO A 122 -12.44 27.17 16.67
N GLY A 123 -11.44 27.59 17.42
CA GLY A 123 -11.18 29.01 17.70
C GLY A 123 -10.49 29.75 16.56
N TYR A 124 -9.83 29.03 15.67
CA TYR A 124 -9.24 29.59 14.45
C TYR A 124 -10.24 29.62 13.29
N THR A 125 -10.02 30.55 12.39
CA THR A 125 -10.81 30.70 11.16
C THR A 125 -9.98 30.32 9.93
N LYS A 126 -10.63 30.10 8.81
CA LYS A 126 -9.95 29.90 7.52
C LYS A 126 -9.07 31.10 7.15
N GLU A 127 -9.49 32.32 7.55
CA GLU A 127 -8.72 33.55 7.35
C GLU A 127 -7.43 33.56 8.18
N ASP A 128 -7.47 33.11 9.44
CA ASP A 128 -6.28 33.03 10.28
C ASP A 128 -5.25 32.09 9.68
N VAL A 129 -5.67 30.90 9.24
CA VAL A 129 -4.80 29.91 8.58
C VAL A 129 -4.24 30.45 7.27
N TYR A 130 -5.07 31.13 6.46
CA TYR A 130 -4.63 31.75 5.20
C TYR A 130 -3.55 32.81 5.44
N ARG A 131 -3.78 33.72 6.38
CA ARG A 131 -2.82 34.79 6.71
C ARG A 131 -1.51 34.24 7.23
N TRP A 132 -1.59 33.23 8.09
CA TRP A 132 -0.40 32.53 8.58
C TRP A 132 0.35 31.86 7.42
N LEU A 133 -0.31 31.05 6.60
CA LEU A 133 0.30 30.31 5.50
C LEU A 133 0.95 31.26 4.47
N LYS A 134 0.29 32.38 4.16
CA LYS A 134 0.85 33.43 3.28
C LYS A 134 2.15 34.00 3.82
N ASN A 135 2.20 34.29 5.13
CA ASN A 135 3.39 34.81 5.78
C ASN A 135 4.51 33.77 5.88
N ASP A 136 4.15 32.53 6.15
CA ASP A 136 5.09 31.40 6.23
C ASP A 136 5.77 31.17 4.87
N LEU A 137 4.97 30.99 3.81
CA LEU A 137 5.48 30.75 2.45
C LEU A 137 6.30 31.95 1.91
N ALA A 138 6.05 33.16 2.37
CA ALA A 138 6.88 34.31 2.02
C ALA A 138 8.31 34.25 2.58
N GLN A 139 8.56 33.43 3.60
CA GLN A 139 9.90 33.17 4.16
C GLN A 139 10.60 31.98 3.47
N VAL A 140 9.88 31.18 2.70
CA VAL A 140 10.44 30.01 2.03
C VAL A 140 11.21 30.44 0.78
N PRO A 141 12.47 30.04 0.61
CA PRO A 141 13.24 30.36 -0.59
C PRO A 141 12.54 29.86 -1.87
N THR A 142 12.53 30.68 -2.90
CA THR A 142 11.95 30.34 -4.19
C THR A 142 12.49 29.00 -4.72
N GLY A 143 11.60 28.12 -5.13
CA GLY A 143 11.92 26.80 -5.66
C GLY A 143 12.21 25.73 -4.61
N LYS A 144 12.28 26.05 -3.32
CA LYS A 144 12.36 25.06 -2.27
C LYS A 144 11.11 24.18 -2.29
N PRO A 145 11.24 22.83 -2.33
CA PRO A 145 10.08 21.96 -2.34
C PRO A 145 9.29 22.07 -1.05
N ILE A 146 7.95 22.04 -1.15
CA ILE A 146 7.06 21.97 -0.02
C ILE A 146 6.29 20.65 -0.02
N ILE A 147 6.01 20.12 1.17
CA ILE A 147 5.13 18.99 1.43
C ILE A 147 4.12 19.44 2.48
N VAL A 148 2.83 19.17 2.21
CA VAL A 148 1.74 19.57 3.12
C VAL A 148 1.14 18.35 3.79
N PHE A 149 0.91 18.47 5.08
CA PHE A 149 0.13 17.56 5.89
C PHE A 149 -1.19 18.21 6.31
N ASN A 150 -2.26 17.49 6.13
CA ASN A 150 -3.60 17.86 6.59
C ASN A 150 -4.34 16.57 6.94
N HIS A 151 -5.44 16.67 7.64
CA HIS A 151 -6.25 15.48 7.88
C HIS A 151 -7.04 15.08 6.63
N ASP A 152 -7.47 16.03 5.79
CA ASP A 152 -8.23 15.76 4.58
C ASP A 152 -7.55 16.28 3.32
N LEU A 153 -8.02 15.83 2.17
CA LEU A 153 -7.56 16.29 0.86
C LEU A 153 -8.18 17.64 0.51
N LEU A 154 -7.35 18.60 0.14
CA LEU A 154 -7.80 19.96 -0.20
C LEU A 154 -8.71 19.99 -1.43
N THR A 155 -8.42 19.20 -2.44
CA THR A 155 -9.11 19.18 -3.73
C THR A 155 -9.04 17.84 -4.42
N SER A 156 -10.07 17.48 -5.17
CA SER A 156 -10.04 16.34 -6.08
C SER A 156 -9.43 16.66 -7.45
N GLY A 157 -9.21 17.95 -7.76
CA GLY A 157 -8.59 18.43 -8.99
C GLY A 157 -7.07 18.51 -8.92
N ASN A 158 -6.46 19.19 -9.89
CA ASN A 158 -5.01 19.31 -10.01
C ASN A 158 -4.44 20.61 -9.45
N GLU A 159 -5.31 21.56 -9.07
CA GLU A 159 -4.90 22.86 -8.54
C GLU A 159 -5.17 22.92 -7.03
N PHE A 160 -4.09 23.03 -6.27
CA PHE A 160 -4.12 23.12 -4.81
C PHE A 160 -4.19 24.58 -4.39
N VAL A 161 -5.40 25.14 -4.42
CA VAL A 161 -5.67 26.55 -4.06
C VAL A 161 -6.27 26.63 -2.68
N PHE A 162 -5.57 27.29 -1.77
CA PHE A 162 -6.04 27.62 -0.43
C PHE A 162 -6.32 29.11 -0.35
N GLY A 163 -7.50 29.51 0.11
CA GLY A 163 -7.83 30.92 0.17
C GLY A 163 -9.18 31.20 0.80
N ILE A 164 -9.46 32.47 1.00
CA ILE A 164 -10.71 33.00 1.58
C ILE A 164 -11.74 33.20 0.46
N ASP A 165 -11.33 33.89 -0.60
CA ASP A 165 -12.12 34.18 -1.79
C ASP A 165 -11.26 34.23 -3.06
N ASP A 166 -11.79 34.69 -4.17
CA ASP A 166 -11.09 34.75 -5.44
C ASP A 166 -9.90 35.71 -5.48
N ASN A 167 -9.84 36.70 -4.58
CA ASN A 167 -8.78 37.69 -4.51
C ASN A 167 -7.71 37.34 -3.44
N GLU A 168 -8.14 36.64 -2.40
CA GLU A 168 -7.29 36.24 -1.27
C GLU A 168 -7.09 34.72 -1.29
N LYS A 169 -6.18 34.25 -2.14
CA LYS A 169 -5.85 32.84 -2.33
C LYS A 169 -4.37 32.63 -2.64
N ILE A 170 -3.90 31.44 -2.35
CA ILE A 170 -2.55 30.96 -2.63
C ILE A 170 -2.69 29.70 -3.48
N ASN A 171 -2.05 29.66 -4.64
CA ASN A 171 -1.88 28.46 -5.43
C ASN A 171 -0.60 27.76 -4.97
N LEU A 172 -0.74 26.68 -4.21
CA LEU A 172 0.40 25.93 -3.67
C LEU A 172 1.25 25.26 -4.75
N ASN A 173 0.69 25.00 -5.93
CA ASN A 173 1.46 24.48 -7.06
C ASN A 173 2.56 25.47 -7.49
N GLU A 174 2.36 26.78 -7.33
CA GLU A 174 3.37 27.81 -7.64
C GLU A 174 4.52 27.86 -6.61
N HIS A 175 4.33 27.20 -5.45
CA HIS A 175 5.31 27.07 -4.38
C HIS A 175 6.06 25.73 -4.40
N ASN A 176 6.15 25.06 -5.56
CA ASN A 176 6.81 23.77 -5.72
C ASN A 176 6.26 22.69 -4.78
N LEU A 177 4.93 22.59 -4.70
CA LEU A 177 4.24 21.53 -3.94
C LEU A 177 4.54 20.16 -4.55
N LYS A 178 5.17 19.28 -3.78
CA LYS A 178 5.55 17.92 -4.18
C LYS A 178 4.51 16.89 -3.77
N ALA A 179 4.00 17.01 -2.55
CA ALA A 179 3.04 16.03 -2.03
C ALA A 179 2.07 16.65 -1.02
N TRP A 180 0.88 16.06 -0.96
CA TRP A 180 -0.16 16.28 0.04
C TRP A 180 -0.49 14.96 0.72
N LEU A 181 -0.19 14.85 2.03
CA LEU A 181 -0.44 13.65 2.80
C LEU A 181 -1.61 13.87 3.76
N TYR A 182 -2.51 12.88 3.80
CA TYR A 182 -3.77 13.01 4.55
C TYR A 182 -4.28 11.65 5.06
N GLY A 183 -5.29 11.68 5.92
CA GLY A 183 -6.03 10.53 6.44
C GLY A 183 -7.50 10.61 6.07
N HIS A 184 -8.38 10.61 7.09
CA HIS A 184 -9.82 10.86 7.00
C HIS A 184 -10.64 9.86 6.15
N TRP A 185 -10.08 9.41 5.04
CA TRP A 185 -10.75 8.50 4.12
C TRP A 185 -10.61 7.02 4.49
N HIS A 186 -9.85 6.71 5.55
CA HIS A 186 -9.61 5.36 6.04
C HIS A 186 -9.29 4.36 4.91
N ASN A 187 -8.44 4.75 3.99
CA ASN A 187 -7.98 3.88 2.91
C ASN A 187 -6.51 4.13 2.56
N HIS A 188 -5.88 3.14 1.94
CA HIS A 188 -4.57 3.32 1.33
C HIS A 188 -4.76 3.73 -0.12
N PHE A 189 -4.56 5.00 -0.41
CA PHE A 189 -4.75 5.54 -1.74
C PHE A 189 -3.68 6.55 -2.09
N VAL A 190 -2.97 6.27 -3.17
CA VAL A 190 -1.95 7.16 -3.73
C VAL A 190 -2.32 7.47 -5.17
N ARG A 191 -2.31 8.74 -5.53
CA ARG A 191 -2.50 9.16 -6.92
C ARG A 191 -1.70 10.40 -7.24
N LYS A 192 -1.49 10.66 -8.52
CA LYS A 192 -0.87 11.88 -9.02
C LYS A 192 -1.96 12.84 -9.49
N GLN A 193 -2.01 14.04 -8.90
CA GLN A 193 -2.91 15.13 -9.28
C GLN A 193 -2.07 16.26 -9.89
N GLY A 194 -2.01 16.33 -11.23
CA GLY A 194 -1.02 17.16 -11.89
C GLY A 194 0.39 16.69 -11.56
N ASP A 195 1.21 17.55 -10.98
CA ASP A 195 2.55 17.22 -10.53
C ASP A 195 2.63 16.86 -9.02
N VAL A 196 1.52 16.95 -8.31
CA VAL A 196 1.44 16.69 -6.87
C VAL A 196 1.09 15.23 -6.60
N LEU A 197 1.86 14.58 -5.73
CA LEU A 197 1.52 13.25 -5.23
C LEU A 197 0.61 13.38 -4.01
N THR A 198 -0.59 12.81 -4.08
CA THR A 198 -1.53 12.79 -2.95
C THR A 198 -1.56 11.40 -2.32
N ILE A 199 -1.42 11.34 -1.00
CA ILE A 199 -1.19 10.12 -0.25
C ILE A 199 -2.15 10.04 0.92
N SER A 200 -3.11 9.10 0.85
CA SER A 200 -3.95 8.71 1.98
C SER A 200 -3.41 7.45 2.65
N THR A 201 -3.58 7.37 3.97
CA THR A 201 -3.28 6.15 4.73
C THR A 201 -4.48 5.73 5.57
N ALA A 202 -4.65 4.41 5.74
CA ALA A 202 -5.71 3.82 6.52
C ALA A 202 -5.34 3.72 8.01
N THR A 203 -6.27 3.26 8.83
CA THR A 203 -6.06 3.07 10.27
C THR A 203 -5.04 1.96 10.55
N LEU A 204 -4.28 2.11 11.62
CA LEU A 204 -3.19 1.20 11.97
C LEU A 204 -3.66 -0.17 12.50
N ASP A 205 -4.82 -0.22 13.14
CA ASP A 205 -5.35 -1.40 13.82
C ASP A 205 -6.53 -2.06 13.10
N LYS A 206 -7.28 -1.28 12.32
CA LYS A 206 -8.50 -1.75 11.64
C LYS A 206 -8.33 -1.93 10.14
N GLY A 207 -7.24 -1.40 9.58
CA GLY A 207 -7.07 -1.33 8.12
C GLY A 207 -7.99 -0.30 7.48
N GLY A 208 -8.28 -0.47 6.19
CA GLY A 208 -9.09 0.45 5.42
C GLY A 208 -10.55 0.05 5.29
N ILE A 209 -11.43 1.03 5.07
CA ILE A 209 -12.82 0.77 4.67
C ILE A 209 -12.92 0.10 3.28
N ASP A 210 -11.86 0.15 2.53
CA ASP A 210 -11.65 -0.54 1.26
C ASP A 210 -11.08 -1.97 1.43
N HIS A 211 -11.18 -2.52 2.65
CA HIS A 211 -10.64 -3.83 3.05
C HIS A 211 -9.10 -3.94 2.95
N SER A 212 -8.39 -2.83 2.81
CA SER A 212 -6.93 -2.84 2.86
C SER A 212 -6.42 -3.24 4.25
N THR A 213 -5.26 -3.88 4.26
CA THR A 213 -4.65 -4.41 5.49
C THR A 213 -4.14 -3.28 6.38
N SER A 214 -4.21 -3.47 7.70
CA SER A 214 -3.60 -2.59 8.70
C SER A 214 -2.12 -2.38 8.39
N ALA A 215 -1.71 -1.13 8.20
CA ALA A 215 -0.37 -0.77 7.79
C ALA A 215 -0.04 0.68 8.17
N PHE A 216 1.23 0.99 8.28
CA PHE A 216 1.72 2.36 8.26
C PHE A 216 2.45 2.62 6.94
N ARG A 217 2.58 3.89 6.58
CA ARG A 217 3.23 4.29 5.35
C ARG A 217 4.63 4.82 5.63
N VAL A 218 5.61 4.30 4.92
CA VAL A 218 6.98 4.80 4.90
C VAL A 218 7.14 5.70 3.69
N VAL A 219 7.69 6.87 3.89
CA VAL A 219 7.84 7.89 2.86
C VAL A 219 9.31 8.24 2.70
N ASP A 220 9.84 7.99 1.52
CA ASP A 220 11.18 8.39 1.10
C ASP A 220 11.12 9.74 0.36
N VAL A 221 11.95 10.67 0.80
CA VAL A 221 12.08 12.00 0.18
C VAL A 221 13.50 12.14 -0.35
N ASP A 222 13.63 12.38 -1.65
CA ASP A 222 14.92 12.55 -2.28
C ASP A 222 15.49 13.97 -2.10
N GLN A 223 16.67 14.22 -2.66
CA GLN A 223 17.34 15.51 -2.58
C GLN A 223 16.57 16.65 -3.27
N LYS A 224 15.64 16.35 -4.15
CA LYS A 224 14.80 17.32 -4.90
C LYS A 224 13.42 17.51 -4.25
N GLY A 225 13.14 16.76 -3.15
CA GLY A 225 11.85 16.72 -2.51
C GLY A 225 10.83 15.80 -3.20
N ASP A 226 11.24 15.03 -4.20
CA ASP A 226 10.35 14.05 -4.83
C ASP A 226 10.11 12.89 -3.87
N VAL A 227 8.87 12.40 -3.86
CA VAL A 227 8.36 11.48 -2.85
C VAL A 227 8.09 10.12 -3.45
N GLN A 228 8.54 9.07 -2.76
CA GLN A 228 8.12 7.69 -2.95
C GLN A 228 7.59 7.12 -1.65
N THR A 229 6.71 6.13 -1.72
CA THR A 229 6.09 5.56 -0.53
C THR A 229 5.99 4.05 -0.62
N MET A 230 5.90 3.39 0.54
CA MET A 230 5.61 1.97 0.68
C MET A 230 4.77 1.72 1.93
N LEU A 231 3.95 0.69 1.89
CA LEU A 231 3.21 0.20 3.05
C LEU A 231 4.05 -0.78 3.86
N ARG A 232 3.91 -0.70 5.20
CA ARG A 232 4.45 -1.69 6.15
C ARG A 232 3.31 -2.19 7.02
N TYR A 233 3.05 -3.50 6.98
CA TYR A 233 1.97 -4.13 7.73
C TYR A 233 2.28 -4.18 9.22
N THR A 234 1.32 -3.81 10.06
CA THR A 234 1.53 -3.60 11.50
C THR A 234 1.51 -4.88 12.32
N TYR A 235 0.76 -5.91 11.91
CA TYR A 235 0.54 -7.12 12.70
C TYR A 235 1.25 -8.37 12.18
N ILE A 236 2.03 -8.25 11.10
CA ILE A 236 2.78 -9.38 10.57
C ILE A 236 4.17 -9.37 11.21
N ASN A 237 4.31 -10.15 12.28
CA ASN A 237 5.59 -10.39 12.91
C ASN A 237 6.49 -11.25 12.02
N LYS A 238 7.71 -11.53 12.47
CA LYS A 238 8.67 -12.34 11.74
C LYS A 238 8.08 -13.70 11.34
N SER A 239 7.86 -13.88 10.04
CA SER A 239 7.26 -15.07 9.46
C SER A 239 7.99 -15.52 8.21
N ILE A 240 7.92 -16.82 7.93
CA ILE A 240 8.36 -17.40 6.67
C ILE A 240 7.54 -18.66 6.38
N GLU A 241 7.09 -18.80 5.13
CA GLU A 241 6.32 -19.93 4.66
C GLU A 241 6.73 -20.28 3.23
N THR A 242 6.86 -21.60 2.96
CA THR A 242 7.01 -22.11 1.60
C THR A 242 5.63 -22.31 1.00
N ALA A 243 5.19 -21.34 0.18
CA ALA A 243 3.81 -21.23 -0.29
C ALA A 243 3.49 -22.16 -1.48
N SER A 244 4.49 -22.56 -2.27
CA SER A 244 4.25 -23.31 -3.52
C SER A 244 4.16 -24.81 -3.36
N ILE A 245 4.55 -25.35 -2.22
CA ILE A 245 4.62 -26.81 -1.99
C ILE A 245 3.74 -27.14 -0.79
N ALA A 246 2.56 -27.68 -1.06
CA ALA A 246 1.72 -28.25 -0.02
C ALA A 246 2.35 -29.55 0.51
N ASN A 247 2.22 -29.80 1.81
CA ASN A 247 2.67 -31.05 2.42
C ASN A 247 2.05 -32.25 1.71
N ASP A 248 2.88 -33.22 1.37
CA ASP A 248 2.52 -34.45 0.67
C ASP A 248 1.98 -34.26 -0.78
N ALA A 249 1.98 -33.05 -1.33
CA ALA A 249 1.61 -32.80 -2.71
C ALA A 249 2.78 -33.11 -3.66
N CYS A 250 2.42 -33.69 -4.79
CA CYS A 250 3.35 -33.91 -5.88
C CYS A 250 3.34 -32.71 -6.83
N THR A 251 4.51 -32.14 -7.10
CA THR A 251 4.64 -30.95 -7.96
C THR A 251 5.64 -31.18 -9.07
N MET A 252 5.26 -30.85 -10.30
CA MET A 252 6.17 -30.84 -11.44
C MET A 252 5.68 -29.87 -12.52
N THR A 253 6.61 -29.17 -13.14
CA THR A 253 6.35 -28.43 -14.38
C THR A 253 6.67 -29.32 -15.59
N SER A 254 6.25 -28.90 -16.78
CA SER A 254 6.50 -29.61 -18.04
C SER A 254 7.99 -29.76 -18.37
N ASP A 255 8.86 -28.92 -17.80
CA ASP A 255 10.32 -28.96 -17.98
C ASP A 255 11.07 -29.60 -16.81
N GLU A 256 10.40 -30.44 -16.04
CA GLU A 256 10.95 -31.19 -14.89
C GLU A 256 11.53 -30.32 -13.77
N LYS A 257 10.98 -29.10 -13.60
CA LYS A 257 11.33 -28.19 -12.49
C LYS A 257 10.21 -28.11 -11.48
N ILE A 258 10.58 -27.78 -10.27
CA ILE A 258 9.64 -27.54 -9.17
C ILE A 258 9.64 -26.06 -8.87
N PRO A 259 8.48 -25.38 -8.89
CA PRO A 259 8.39 -24.00 -8.47
C PRO A 259 8.59 -23.92 -6.95
N VAL A 260 9.49 -23.04 -6.54
CA VAL A 260 9.71 -22.70 -5.13
C VAL A 260 9.29 -21.26 -4.93
N SER A 261 8.24 -21.05 -4.15
CA SER A 261 7.75 -19.72 -3.79
C SER A 261 7.70 -19.61 -2.27
N VAL A 262 8.33 -18.57 -1.74
CA VAL A 262 8.47 -18.32 -0.31
C VAL A 262 7.89 -16.96 0.02
N ASN A 263 6.93 -16.94 0.93
CA ASN A 263 6.45 -15.72 1.56
C ASN A 263 7.20 -15.51 2.87
N THR A 264 7.74 -14.31 3.05
CA THR A 264 8.43 -13.94 4.30
C THR A 264 8.20 -12.47 4.59
N TYR A 265 8.03 -12.15 5.85
CA TYR A 265 7.80 -10.79 6.31
C TYR A 265 8.29 -10.59 7.74
N ASN A 266 8.68 -9.36 8.03
CA ASN A 266 8.95 -8.90 9.38
C ASN A 266 8.52 -7.42 9.45
N ALA A 267 7.60 -7.07 10.34
CA ALA A 267 7.08 -5.70 10.48
C ALA A 267 8.19 -4.68 10.76
N VAL A 268 9.25 -5.11 11.44
CA VAL A 268 10.37 -4.25 11.90
C VAL A 268 11.49 -4.14 10.88
N ALA A 269 11.77 -5.21 10.11
CA ALA A 269 12.97 -5.30 9.27
C ALA A 269 12.66 -5.94 7.91
N PRO A 270 12.92 -5.28 6.78
CA PRO A 270 12.79 -5.88 5.46
C PRO A 270 13.67 -7.12 5.27
N ALA A 271 13.15 -8.12 4.56
CA ALA A 271 13.96 -9.26 4.12
C ALA A 271 14.92 -8.82 3.01
N ILE A 272 16.19 -9.19 3.14
CA ILE A 272 17.24 -8.82 2.18
C ILE A 272 17.77 -10.01 1.39
N ARG A 273 17.49 -11.23 1.85
CA ARG A 273 17.90 -12.46 1.19
C ARG A 273 17.02 -13.61 1.61
N VAL A 274 16.57 -14.40 0.64
CA VAL A 274 15.87 -15.66 0.88
C VAL A 274 16.52 -16.76 0.08
N THR A 275 16.77 -17.90 0.73
CA THR A 275 17.41 -19.07 0.14
C THR A 275 16.58 -20.32 0.40
N TYR A 276 16.81 -21.36 -0.38
CA TYR A 276 16.27 -22.70 -0.11
C TYR A 276 17.33 -23.76 -0.35
N SER A 277 17.14 -24.92 0.26
CA SER A 277 17.93 -26.13 0.04
C SER A 277 17.05 -27.36 0.10
N CYS A 278 17.46 -28.48 -0.55
CA CYS A 278 16.72 -29.72 -0.55
C CYS A 278 17.61 -30.88 -0.09
N VAL A 279 17.02 -31.77 0.73
CA VAL A 279 17.67 -32.96 1.28
C VAL A 279 16.80 -34.19 0.97
N VAL A 280 17.44 -35.31 0.57
CA VAL A 280 16.81 -36.60 0.34
C VAL A 280 17.66 -37.67 1.04
N ASP A 281 17.03 -38.55 1.81
CA ASP A 281 17.72 -39.63 2.54
C ASP A 281 18.96 -39.16 3.35
N GLY A 282 18.85 -37.93 3.92
CA GLY A 282 19.94 -37.32 4.69
C GLY A 282 21.04 -36.65 3.86
N ASN A 283 20.97 -36.71 2.54
CA ASN A 283 21.97 -36.11 1.63
C ASN A 283 21.42 -34.83 1.00
N THR A 284 22.24 -33.79 0.94
CA THR A 284 21.91 -32.55 0.23
C THR A 284 21.90 -32.79 -1.27
N VAL A 285 20.73 -32.71 -1.90
CA VAL A 285 20.55 -32.87 -3.35
C VAL A 285 20.49 -31.51 -4.07
N LEU A 286 20.07 -30.47 -3.39
CA LEU A 286 20.21 -29.07 -3.82
C LEU A 286 20.85 -28.27 -2.69
N PRO A 287 22.02 -27.64 -2.92
CA PRO A 287 22.65 -26.77 -1.93
C PRO A 287 21.84 -25.51 -1.72
N GLU A 288 22.22 -24.71 -0.74
CA GLU A 288 21.60 -23.42 -0.46
C GLU A 288 21.64 -22.53 -1.73
N THR A 289 20.46 -22.26 -2.27
CA THR A 289 20.26 -21.51 -3.53
C THR A 289 19.41 -20.28 -3.25
N GLN A 290 19.82 -19.13 -3.76
CA GLN A 290 19.12 -17.88 -3.58
C GLN A 290 17.87 -17.81 -4.46
N LEU A 291 16.76 -17.30 -3.88
CA LEU A 291 15.54 -16.95 -4.59
C LEU A 291 15.59 -15.50 -5.09
N THR A 292 14.80 -15.20 -6.11
CA THR A 292 14.60 -13.85 -6.64
C THR A 292 13.46 -13.17 -5.89
N GLN A 293 13.67 -11.96 -5.45
CA GLN A 293 12.63 -11.13 -4.85
C GLN A 293 11.65 -10.66 -5.94
N ASN A 294 10.36 -10.80 -5.66
CA ASN A 294 9.28 -10.41 -6.57
C ASN A 294 8.49 -9.22 -6.02
N THR A 295 8.17 -9.26 -4.73
CA THR A 295 7.56 -8.17 -3.96
C THR A 295 8.33 -8.03 -2.65
N ASP A 296 7.96 -7.09 -1.79
CA ASP A 296 8.60 -6.91 -0.48
C ASP A 296 8.42 -8.12 0.46
N TRP A 297 7.46 -9.00 0.19
CA TRP A 297 7.14 -10.18 1.00
C TRP A 297 7.18 -11.51 0.25
N ASN A 298 7.41 -11.54 -1.08
CA ASN A 298 7.46 -12.78 -1.86
C ASN A 298 8.75 -12.95 -2.64
N TRP A 299 9.28 -14.17 -2.60
CA TRP A 299 10.51 -14.61 -3.27
C TRP A 299 10.25 -15.92 -3.99
N SER A 300 10.80 -16.10 -5.19
CA SER A 300 10.60 -17.34 -5.94
C SER A 300 11.78 -17.76 -6.81
N GLY A 301 11.73 -19.01 -7.24
CA GLY A 301 12.69 -19.63 -8.14
C GLY A 301 12.19 -20.97 -8.66
N MET A 302 13.01 -21.62 -9.49
CA MET A 302 12.72 -22.92 -10.05
C MET A 302 13.82 -23.90 -9.64
N ALA A 303 13.44 -24.99 -8.98
CA ALA A 303 14.36 -26.04 -8.55
C ALA A 303 14.35 -27.21 -9.53
N LYS A 304 15.51 -27.63 -10.02
CA LYS A 304 15.66 -28.86 -10.80
C LYS A 304 16.23 -29.93 -9.89
N LEU A 305 15.41 -30.91 -9.54
CA LEU A 305 15.87 -32.05 -8.75
C LEU A 305 16.57 -33.09 -9.63
N PRO A 306 17.57 -33.81 -9.07
CA PRO A 306 18.17 -34.97 -9.74
C PRO A 306 17.14 -36.05 -10.07
N ALA A 307 17.32 -36.76 -11.18
CA ALA A 307 16.36 -37.77 -11.65
C ALA A 307 16.18 -38.94 -10.67
N ASP A 308 17.21 -39.27 -9.89
CA ASP A 308 17.19 -40.32 -8.86
C ASP A 308 16.40 -39.94 -7.60
N CYS A 309 15.89 -38.72 -7.52
CA CYS A 309 14.97 -38.26 -6.48
C CYS A 309 13.50 -38.66 -6.74
N LYS A 310 13.17 -39.18 -7.93
CA LYS A 310 11.80 -39.64 -8.26
C LYS A 310 11.31 -40.69 -7.27
N GLY A 311 10.07 -40.51 -6.78
CA GLY A 311 9.44 -41.38 -5.78
C GLY A 311 9.93 -41.20 -4.35
N LYS A 312 10.92 -40.35 -4.12
CA LYS A 312 11.47 -40.09 -2.79
C LYS A 312 10.83 -38.89 -2.12
N ARG A 313 10.88 -38.83 -0.79
CA ARG A 313 10.50 -37.69 0.01
C ARG A 313 11.60 -36.63 0.01
N ILE A 314 11.29 -35.48 -0.44
CA ILE A 314 12.17 -34.30 -0.46
C ILE A 314 11.87 -33.44 0.76
N PHE A 315 12.88 -33.11 1.53
CA PHE A 315 12.81 -32.14 2.61
C PHE A 315 13.36 -30.80 2.09
N ILE A 316 12.52 -29.77 2.07
CA ILE A 316 12.92 -28.42 1.68
C ILE A 316 13.03 -27.52 2.92
N THR A 317 14.11 -26.78 2.99
CA THR A 317 14.32 -25.75 4.00
C THR A 317 14.47 -24.41 3.30
N ALA A 318 13.59 -23.47 3.63
CA ALA A 318 13.70 -22.08 3.22
C ALA A 318 14.21 -21.24 4.40
N LYS A 319 15.09 -20.27 4.11
CA LYS A 319 15.68 -19.39 5.11
C LYS A 319 15.65 -17.95 4.62
N ALA A 320 15.10 -17.05 5.43
CA ALA A 320 15.15 -15.61 5.21
C ALA A 320 16.19 -14.96 6.14
N LEU A 321 16.89 -13.97 5.61
CA LEU A 321 17.74 -13.04 6.35
C LEU A 321 17.11 -11.65 6.24
N PHE A 322 16.90 -11.01 7.39
CA PHE A 322 16.38 -9.64 7.49
C PHE A 322 17.53 -8.63 7.69
N ASN A 323 17.29 -7.37 7.35
CA ASN A 323 18.34 -6.34 7.39
C ASN A 323 18.84 -5.99 8.79
N ASN A 324 18.12 -6.36 9.85
CA ASN A 324 18.57 -6.27 11.24
C ASN A 324 19.44 -7.46 11.68
N GLY A 325 19.75 -8.40 10.78
CA GLY A 325 20.56 -9.60 11.06
C GLY A 325 19.76 -10.80 11.57
N GLU A 326 18.48 -10.66 11.85
CA GLU A 326 17.63 -11.78 12.24
C GLU A 326 17.39 -12.76 11.08
N THR A 327 17.01 -13.98 11.41
CA THR A 327 16.66 -15.02 10.44
C THR A 327 15.34 -15.68 10.78
N ALA A 328 14.64 -16.19 9.75
CA ALA A 328 13.52 -17.10 9.89
C ALA A 328 13.72 -18.33 9.01
N ILE A 329 13.19 -19.48 9.44
CA ILE A 329 13.35 -20.76 8.75
C ILE A 329 12.00 -21.45 8.65
N SER A 330 11.67 -21.90 7.44
CA SER A 330 10.54 -22.79 7.15
C SER A 330 11.06 -24.15 6.70
N ARG A 331 10.41 -25.21 7.16
CA ARG A 331 10.70 -26.58 6.75
C ARG A 331 9.42 -27.27 6.30
N SER A 332 9.45 -27.87 5.13
CA SER A 332 8.35 -28.66 4.60
C SER A 332 8.88 -29.88 3.86
N SER A 333 8.03 -30.81 3.50
CA SER A 333 8.42 -31.97 2.71
C SER A 333 7.32 -32.35 1.73
N PHE A 334 7.68 -32.96 0.64
CA PHE A 334 6.78 -33.51 -0.36
C PHE A 334 7.38 -34.74 -1.00
N VAL A 335 6.55 -35.58 -1.63
CA VAL A 335 7.04 -36.70 -2.44
C VAL A 335 7.23 -36.23 -3.86
N TYR A 336 8.44 -36.35 -4.41
CA TYR A 336 8.72 -35.99 -5.79
C TYR A 336 8.19 -37.04 -6.75
N GLN A 337 7.03 -36.78 -7.30
CA GLN A 337 6.35 -37.74 -8.16
C GLN A 337 5.86 -37.05 -9.43
N PRO A 338 6.52 -37.32 -10.57
CA PRO A 338 6.21 -36.66 -11.83
C PRO A 338 4.92 -37.14 -12.46
N GLU A 339 4.42 -38.34 -12.08
CA GLU A 339 3.25 -38.96 -12.68
C GLU A 339 1.98 -38.72 -11.85
N GLU A 340 0.85 -38.69 -12.52
CA GLU A 340 -0.45 -38.50 -11.89
C GLU A 340 -0.86 -39.76 -11.11
N ILE A 341 -1.04 -39.65 -9.80
CA ILE A 341 -1.51 -40.73 -8.94
C ILE A 341 -2.84 -40.35 -8.32
N GLY A 342 -3.89 -41.05 -8.78
CA GLY A 342 -5.23 -40.92 -8.19
C GLY A 342 -5.93 -39.58 -8.43
N LYS A 343 -6.94 -39.30 -7.58
CA LYS A 343 -7.79 -38.11 -7.68
C LYS A 343 -7.33 -36.96 -6.76
N THR A 344 -6.14 -37.04 -6.18
CA THR A 344 -5.64 -36.01 -5.26
C THR A 344 -5.26 -34.75 -6.04
N PRO A 345 -5.79 -33.57 -5.68
CA PRO A 345 -5.35 -32.32 -6.27
C PRO A 345 -3.84 -32.13 -6.11
N ARG A 346 -3.20 -31.65 -7.15
CA ARG A 346 -1.77 -31.35 -7.14
C ARG A 346 -1.53 -29.95 -7.69
N LEU A 347 -0.42 -29.36 -7.29
CA LEU A 347 0.02 -28.09 -7.85
C LEU A 347 0.45 -28.29 -9.31
N ALA A 348 -0.26 -27.70 -10.26
CA ALA A 348 0.09 -27.75 -11.67
C ALA A 348 1.20 -26.76 -12.00
N TRP A 349 1.08 -25.55 -11.53
CA TRP A 349 2.07 -24.48 -11.71
C TRP A 349 1.88 -23.37 -10.67
N THR A 350 2.91 -22.57 -10.47
CA THR A 350 2.83 -21.24 -9.85
C THR A 350 3.48 -20.22 -10.76
N ARG A 351 2.96 -19.01 -10.75
CA ARG A 351 3.51 -17.89 -11.51
C ARG A 351 3.54 -16.64 -10.66
N ASN A 352 4.70 -16.02 -10.57
CA ASN A 352 4.82 -14.69 -10.04
C ASN A 352 4.65 -13.67 -11.17
N VAL A 353 3.85 -12.64 -10.95
CA VAL A 353 3.62 -11.54 -11.90
C VAL A 353 4.30 -10.23 -11.48
N ASN A 354 5.12 -10.28 -10.42
CA ASN A 354 5.83 -9.15 -9.83
C ASN A 354 4.90 -8.02 -9.39
N ALA A 355 3.74 -8.38 -8.83
CA ALA A 355 2.76 -7.45 -8.32
C ALA A 355 1.89 -8.10 -7.23
N ASN A 356 1.26 -7.31 -6.39
CA ASN A 356 0.37 -7.77 -5.33
C ASN A 356 -1.02 -8.11 -5.87
N LEU A 357 -1.53 -9.32 -5.58
CA LEU A 357 -2.78 -9.85 -6.15
C LEU A 357 -3.87 -10.15 -5.10
N TYR A 358 -3.72 -9.74 -3.85
CA TYR A 358 -4.52 -10.27 -2.74
C TYR A 358 -6.00 -9.82 -2.72
N PHE A 359 -6.43 -8.86 -3.53
CA PHE A 359 -7.84 -8.46 -3.64
C PHE A 359 -8.57 -9.10 -4.82
N SER A 360 -7.90 -9.32 -5.94
CA SER A 360 -8.55 -9.81 -7.14
C SER A 360 -8.67 -11.33 -7.12
N SER A 361 -9.90 -11.84 -7.22
CA SER A 361 -10.13 -13.27 -7.44
C SER A 361 -9.78 -13.64 -8.89
N PRO A 362 -9.09 -14.78 -9.13
CA PRO A 362 -8.82 -15.25 -10.47
C PRO A 362 -10.10 -15.61 -11.23
N VAL A 363 -10.19 -15.22 -12.50
CA VAL A 363 -11.29 -15.60 -13.41
C VAL A 363 -10.73 -16.48 -14.50
N VAL A 364 -11.34 -17.65 -14.71
CA VAL A 364 -10.93 -18.61 -15.74
C VAL A 364 -11.92 -18.59 -16.89
N ALA A 365 -11.45 -18.24 -18.07
CA ALA A 365 -12.25 -18.23 -19.29
C ALA A 365 -11.38 -18.45 -20.53
N GLY A 366 -11.91 -19.15 -21.56
CA GLY A 366 -11.23 -19.31 -22.84
C GLY A 366 -9.81 -19.91 -22.77
N GLY A 367 -9.55 -20.80 -21.80
CA GLY A 367 -8.23 -21.41 -21.61
C GLY A 367 -7.19 -20.50 -20.95
N LYS A 368 -7.59 -19.37 -20.38
CA LYS A 368 -6.75 -18.43 -19.68
C LYS A 368 -7.23 -18.19 -18.25
N VAL A 369 -6.29 -17.79 -17.40
CA VAL A 369 -6.55 -17.26 -16.06
C VAL A 369 -6.27 -15.77 -16.08
N TYR A 370 -7.25 -14.97 -15.69
CA TYR A 370 -7.14 -13.53 -15.58
C TYR A 370 -7.06 -13.12 -14.12
N VAL A 371 -6.13 -12.24 -13.79
CA VAL A 371 -5.95 -11.64 -12.46
C VAL A 371 -5.63 -10.16 -12.60
N ALA A 372 -5.88 -9.39 -11.55
CA ALA A 372 -5.54 -7.98 -11.51
C ALA A 372 -4.74 -7.65 -10.24
N SER A 373 -3.88 -6.65 -10.33
CA SER A 373 -2.97 -6.26 -9.27
C SER A 373 -3.32 -4.95 -8.59
N LEU A 374 -2.78 -4.80 -7.39
CA LEU A 374 -2.73 -3.57 -6.62
C LEU A 374 -1.49 -2.76 -6.99
N ASP A 375 -1.61 -1.45 -6.82
CA ASP A 375 -0.50 -0.49 -6.87
C ASP A 375 -0.72 0.60 -5.82
N GLU A 376 -0.71 0.22 -4.56
CA GLU A 376 -1.02 1.12 -3.43
C GLU A 376 0.06 2.17 -3.19
N ASP A 377 1.19 2.04 -3.87
CA ASP A 377 2.34 2.95 -3.79
C ASP A 377 2.58 3.73 -5.11
N LEU A 378 1.72 3.52 -6.11
CA LEU A 378 1.81 4.14 -7.44
C LEU A 378 3.17 3.93 -8.14
N LYS A 379 3.66 2.70 -8.12
CA LYS A 379 4.94 2.29 -8.74
C LYS A 379 4.80 1.75 -10.17
N GLY A 380 3.59 1.78 -10.74
CA GLY A 380 3.31 1.21 -12.07
C GLY A 380 3.11 -0.31 -12.05
N GLU A 381 2.77 -0.87 -10.90
CA GLU A 381 2.51 -2.29 -10.69
C GLU A 381 1.04 -2.67 -10.98
N GLY A 382 0.14 -1.68 -11.02
CA GLY A 382 -1.27 -1.87 -11.38
C GLY A 382 -1.44 -2.41 -12.78
N ALA A 383 -2.04 -3.59 -12.92
CA ALA A 383 -2.21 -4.23 -14.22
C ALA A 383 -3.29 -5.32 -14.20
N ILE A 384 -3.75 -5.67 -15.38
CA ILE A 384 -4.50 -6.90 -15.67
C ILE A 384 -3.55 -7.87 -16.35
N PHE A 385 -3.57 -9.13 -15.93
CA PHE A 385 -2.73 -10.20 -16.47
C PHE A 385 -3.59 -11.31 -17.04
N ALA A 386 -3.16 -11.91 -18.14
CA ALA A 386 -3.68 -13.17 -18.64
C ALA A 386 -2.58 -14.21 -18.68
N LEU A 387 -2.84 -15.34 -18.07
CA LEU A 387 -1.95 -16.49 -17.98
C LEU A 387 -2.57 -17.67 -18.72
N ASP A 388 -1.78 -18.51 -19.37
CA ASP A 388 -2.26 -19.78 -19.90
C ASP A 388 -2.73 -20.70 -18.76
N ALA A 389 -3.94 -21.20 -18.82
CA ALA A 389 -4.53 -21.97 -17.73
C ALA A 389 -3.83 -23.32 -17.46
N LYS A 390 -3.12 -23.88 -18.44
CA LYS A 390 -2.44 -25.16 -18.32
C LYS A 390 -0.98 -25.01 -17.85
N THR A 391 -0.29 -23.96 -18.31
CA THR A 391 1.15 -23.79 -18.11
C THR A 391 1.51 -22.66 -17.15
N GLY A 392 0.56 -21.75 -16.85
CA GLY A 392 0.82 -20.54 -16.08
C GLY A 392 1.70 -19.53 -16.82
N GLU A 393 1.95 -19.70 -18.11
CA GLU A 393 2.75 -18.76 -18.88
C GLU A 393 2.00 -17.44 -19.07
N LEU A 394 2.68 -16.31 -18.83
CA LEU A 394 2.13 -14.99 -19.05
C LEU A 394 1.92 -14.77 -20.56
N GLN A 395 0.66 -14.57 -20.93
CA GLN A 395 0.26 -14.32 -22.32
C GLN A 395 0.30 -12.83 -22.63
N TRP A 396 -0.22 -12.01 -21.74
CA TRP A 396 -0.17 -10.55 -21.83
C TRP A 396 -0.36 -9.88 -20.48
N ARG A 397 0.11 -8.63 -20.39
CA ARG A 397 -0.09 -7.71 -19.28
C ARG A 397 -0.61 -6.38 -19.84
N TYR A 398 -1.70 -5.86 -19.27
CA TYR A 398 -2.21 -4.53 -19.58
C TYR A 398 -2.06 -3.62 -18.35
N PRO A 399 -1.26 -2.53 -18.41
CA PRO A 399 -1.09 -1.61 -17.29
C PRO A 399 -2.36 -0.77 -17.08
N VAL A 400 -2.73 -0.56 -15.83
CA VAL A 400 -3.80 0.35 -15.41
C VAL A 400 -3.22 1.52 -14.62
N ARG A 401 -4.04 2.56 -14.38
CA ARG A 401 -3.55 3.80 -13.77
C ARG A 401 -3.37 3.70 -12.27
N ASN A 402 -4.13 2.83 -11.60
CA ASN A 402 -4.11 2.65 -10.15
C ASN A 402 -4.47 1.21 -9.78
N SER A 403 -4.52 0.90 -8.48
CA SER A 403 -4.91 -0.42 -7.96
C SER A 403 -6.27 -0.89 -8.47
N ILE A 404 -6.39 -2.18 -8.78
CA ILE A 404 -7.68 -2.83 -8.96
C ILE A 404 -8.02 -3.56 -7.65
N LYS A 405 -8.97 -3.02 -6.88
CA LYS A 405 -9.36 -3.49 -5.55
C LYS A 405 -10.66 -4.32 -5.56
N ASN A 406 -11.03 -4.87 -6.71
CA ASN A 406 -12.25 -5.64 -6.90
C ASN A 406 -12.05 -6.80 -7.87
N THR A 407 -13.10 -7.58 -8.08
CA THR A 407 -13.13 -8.65 -9.08
C THR A 407 -13.16 -8.07 -10.47
N ILE A 408 -12.56 -8.79 -11.40
CA ILE A 408 -12.69 -8.56 -12.85
C ILE A 408 -13.82 -9.42 -13.43
N ALA A 409 -14.32 -9.06 -14.61
CA ALA A 409 -15.30 -9.86 -15.33
C ALA A 409 -14.78 -10.21 -16.73
N VAL A 410 -15.24 -11.34 -17.26
CA VAL A 410 -14.92 -11.77 -18.64
C VAL A 410 -16.20 -12.19 -19.33
N ASP A 411 -16.52 -11.54 -20.44
CA ASP A 411 -17.69 -11.85 -21.27
C ASP A 411 -17.36 -11.62 -22.74
N GLU A 412 -17.86 -12.48 -23.63
CA GLU A 412 -17.75 -12.39 -25.10
C GLU A 412 -16.35 -11.95 -25.60
N GLY A 413 -15.28 -12.55 -25.05
CA GLY A 413 -13.90 -12.25 -25.48
C GLY A 413 -13.38 -10.88 -25.01
N THR A 414 -13.99 -10.31 -23.99
CA THR A 414 -13.57 -9.05 -23.37
C THR A 414 -13.34 -9.24 -21.88
N VAL A 415 -12.24 -8.71 -21.38
CA VAL A 415 -11.93 -8.61 -19.93
C VAL A 415 -12.25 -7.20 -19.47
N PHE A 416 -13.05 -7.08 -18.42
CA PHE A 416 -13.44 -5.82 -17.81
C PHE A 416 -12.82 -5.70 -16.43
N ALA A 417 -12.29 -4.54 -16.12
CA ALA A 417 -11.74 -4.21 -14.80
C ALA A 417 -11.95 -2.72 -14.50
N GLN A 418 -12.00 -2.39 -13.20
CA GLN A 418 -12.15 -1.02 -12.74
C GLN A 418 -11.05 -0.72 -11.71
N ASP A 419 -10.32 0.38 -11.90
CA ASP A 419 -9.28 0.79 -10.97
C ASP A 419 -9.80 1.73 -9.86
N ALA A 420 -8.97 1.97 -8.84
CA ALA A 420 -9.32 2.80 -7.68
C ALA A 420 -9.53 4.28 -8.03
N GLU A 421 -9.08 4.75 -9.17
CA GLU A 421 -9.39 6.09 -9.68
C GLU A 421 -10.73 6.15 -10.43
N GLY A 422 -11.39 5.01 -10.64
CA GLY A 422 -12.67 4.90 -11.31
C GLY A 422 -12.58 4.83 -12.84
N TYR A 423 -11.47 4.38 -13.38
CA TYR A 423 -11.40 4.02 -14.79
C TYR A 423 -11.89 2.59 -15.01
N LEU A 424 -12.89 2.45 -15.88
CA LEU A 424 -13.36 1.16 -16.35
C LEU A 424 -12.66 0.83 -17.67
N TYR A 425 -12.06 -0.34 -17.74
CA TYR A 425 -11.31 -0.85 -18.90
C TYR A 425 -12.02 -2.02 -19.54
N ALA A 426 -12.01 -2.07 -20.87
CA ALA A 426 -12.41 -3.23 -21.68
C ALA A 426 -11.23 -3.66 -22.56
N ILE A 427 -10.71 -4.85 -22.27
CA ILE A 427 -9.48 -5.39 -22.87
C ILE A 427 -9.85 -6.62 -23.72
N ASP A 428 -9.31 -6.72 -24.91
CA ASP A 428 -9.44 -7.93 -25.72
C ASP A 428 -8.77 -9.12 -25.03
N SER A 429 -9.54 -10.15 -24.74
CA SER A 429 -9.11 -11.29 -23.94
C SER A 429 -7.98 -12.12 -24.57
N GLN A 430 -7.86 -12.09 -25.90
CA GLN A 430 -6.85 -12.86 -26.63
C GLN A 430 -5.54 -12.08 -26.75
N THR A 431 -5.62 -10.80 -27.05
CA THR A 431 -4.47 -9.99 -27.43
C THR A 431 -3.96 -9.06 -26.33
N GLY A 432 -4.76 -8.81 -25.28
CA GLY A 432 -4.45 -7.82 -24.24
C GLY A 432 -4.54 -6.37 -24.73
N LYS A 433 -5.11 -6.11 -25.89
CA LYS A 433 -5.26 -4.75 -26.43
C LYS A 433 -6.50 -4.08 -25.85
N LEU A 434 -6.37 -2.78 -25.56
CA LEU A 434 -7.49 -1.95 -25.14
C LEU A 434 -8.53 -1.88 -26.28
N LYS A 435 -9.79 -2.18 -25.95
CA LYS A 435 -10.95 -1.90 -26.81
C LYS A 435 -11.47 -0.50 -26.53
N TRP A 436 -11.71 -0.19 -25.27
CA TRP A 436 -12.09 1.13 -24.79
C TRP A 436 -11.77 1.27 -23.29
N ASP A 437 -11.63 2.49 -22.82
CA ASP A 437 -11.62 2.85 -21.39
C ASP A 437 -12.55 4.04 -21.14
N LYS A 438 -13.01 4.19 -19.91
CA LYS A 438 -13.92 5.24 -19.51
C LYS A 438 -13.71 5.66 -18.07
N LYS A 439 -13.53 6.95 -17.84
CA LYS A 439 -13.56 7.54 -16.49
C LYS A 439 -15.01 7.61 -16.03
N MET A 440 -15.32 6.95 -14.92
CA MET A 440 -16.63 7.03 -14.27
C MET A 440 -16.68 8.23 -13.32
N ASP A 441 -17.88 8.75 -13.11
CA ASP A 441 -18.12 9.74 -12.05
C ASP A 441 -18.21 9.00 -10.71
N VAL A 442 -17.09 8.92 -10.00
CA VAL A 442 -16.98 8.24 -8.72
C VAL A 442 -17.36 9.16 -7.56
N ALA A 443 -17.73 8.56 -6.42
CA ALA A 443 -17.88 9.28 -5.16
C ALA A 443 -16.57 9.97 -4.77
N GLY A 444 -16.63 10.94 -3.87
CA GLY A 444 -15.44 11.65 -3.38
C GLY A 444 -14.41 10.71 -2.75
N LEU A 445 -14.87 9.66 -2.05
CA LEU A 445 -14.02 8.58 -1.57
C LEU A 445 -13.82 7.53 -2.68
N PRO A 446 -12.59 7.24 -3.09
CA PRO A 446 -12.31 6.23 -4.12
C PRO A 446 -12.35 4.82 -3.53
N VAL A 447 -13.46 4.45 -2.92
CA VAL A 447 -13.71 3.10 -2.41
C VAL A 447 -14.40 2.32 -3.51
N LEU A 448 -13.64 1.67 -4.36
CA LEU A 448 -14.12 0.89 -5.48
C LEU A 448 -13.85 -0.60 -5.24
N VAL A 449 -14.34 -1.09 -4.10
CA VAL A 449 -14.28 -2.50 -3.70
C VAL A 449 -15.45 -3.31 -4.25
N ASP A 450 -16.52 -2.63 -4.69
CA ASP A 450 -17.64 -3.29 -5.34
C ASP A 450 -17.18 -3.93 -6.65
N GLY A 451 -17.40 -5.23 -6.77
CA GLY A 451 -17.09 -5.95 -7.98
C GLY A 451 -17.92 -5.44 -9.17
N LEU A 452 -17.43 -5.70 -10.36
CA LEU A 452 -18.19 -5.52 -11.59
C LEU A 452 -18.63 -6.87 -12.15
N THR A 453 -19.66 -6.86 -12.97
CA THR A 453 -20.12 -8.06 -13.68
C THR A 453 -20.43 -7.74 -15.14
N ALA A 454 -20.29 -8.73 -15.98
CA ALA A 454 -20.62 -8.60 -17.40
C ALA A 454 -21.43 -9.81 -17.87
N ALA A 455 -22.49 -9.56 -18.60
CA ALA A 455 -23.34 -10.59 -19.20
C ALA A 455 -24.16 -10.02 -20.34
N ASN A 456 -24.38 -10.84 -21.39
CA ASN A 456 -25.27 -10.52 -22.52
C ASN A 456 -24.92 -9.18 -23.20
N GLY A 457 -23.65 -8.87 -23.37
CA GLY A 457 -23.17 -7.65 -24.00
C GLY A 457 -23.28 -6.37 -23.16
N ILE A 458 -23.56 -6.49 -21.88
CA ILE A 458 -23.62 -5.38 -20.93
C ILE A 458 -22.60 -5.60 -19.82
N VAL A 459 -21.84 -4.56 -19.44
CA VAL A 459 -21.02 -4.53 -18.22
C VAL A 459 -21.67 -3.59 -17.21
N TYR A 460 -21.80 -4.07 -15.97
CA TYR A 460 -22.34 -3.33 -14.84
C TYR A 460 -21.21 -3.00 -13.86
N ALA A 461 -21.07 -1.74 -13.52
CA ALA A 461 -20.02 -1.26 -12.61
C ALA A 461 -20.58 -0.24 -11.62
N GLY A 462 -20.16 -0.37 -10.37
CA GLY A 462 -20.45 0.58 -9.29
C GLY A 462 -19.46 1.74 -9.28
N SER A 463 -19.89 2.92 -8.83
CA SER A 463 -19.02 4.10 -8.69
C SER A 463 -19.06 4.74 -7.30
N GLY A 464 -19.74 4.08 -6.34
CA GLY A 464 -20.05 4.68 -5.04
C GLY A 464 -21.17 5.72 -5.08
N LYS A 465 -21.50 6.26 -6.27
CA LYS A 465 -22.65 7.15 -6.51
C LYS A 465 -23.82 6.42 -7.14
N ALA A 466 -23.54 5.49 -8.04
CA ALA A 466 -24.54 4.79 -8.82
C ALA A 466 -24.03 3.43 -9.31
N LEU A 467 -24.96 2.53 -9.62
CA LEU A 467 -24.72 1.38 -10.48
C LEU A 467 -24.96 1.83 -11.93
N SER A 468 -23.96 1.67 -12.77
CA SER A 468 -24.01 2.02 -14.18
C SER A 468 -23.91 0.80 -15.07
N ALA A 469 -24.63 0.80 -16.17
CA ALA A 469 -24.59 -0.23 -17.22
C ALA A 469 -24.02 0.37 -18.51
N PHE A 470 -23.07 -0.33 -19.13
CA PHE A 470 -22.44 0.08 -20.37
C PHE A 470 -22.54 -1.03 -21.41
N GLU A 471 -22.69 -0.65 -22.66
CA GLU A 471 -22.52 -1.60 -23.78
C GLU A 471 -21.08 -2.15 -23.74
N ALA A 472 -20.95 -3.47 -23.62
CA ALA A 472 -19.65 -4.15 -23.53
C ALA A 472 -18.74 -3.89 -24.74
N ALA A 473 -19.32 -3.73 -25.92
CA ALA A 473 -18.58 -3.50 -27.16
C ALA A 473 -18.04 -2.07 -27.30
N THR A 474 -18.74 -1.06 -26.78
CA THR A 474 -18.49 0.37 -27.09
C THR A 474 -18.22 1.26 -25.89
N GLY A 475 -18.59 0.82 -24.68
CA GLY A 475 -18.52 1.63 -23.46
C GLY A 475 -19.58 2.74 -23.38
N LYS A 476 -20.61 2.72 -24.21
CA LYS A 476 -21.72 3.68 -24.19
C LYS A 476 -22.73 3.36 -23.13
#